data_76dcfb9518de5092eefd7937ff7c5fad
#
_entry.id   76dcfb9518de5092eefd7937ff7c5fad
#
_cell.length_a   1.000
_cell.length_b   1.000
_cell.length_c   1.000
_cell.angle_alpha   90.00
_cell.angle_beta   90.00
_cell.angle_gamma   90.00
#
_symmetry.space_group_name_H-M   'P 1'
#
loop_
_entity.id
_entity.type
_entity.pdbx_description
1 polymer ?
#
loop_
_entity_poly.entity_id
_entity_poly.type
_entity_poly.pdbx_seq_one_letter_code
_entity_poly.pdbx_strand_id
1 'polypeptide(L)'
;MARHPRVEYAGALHHVMSRGNDGIPIFRDDEDRQLFLDLLAQEISRSGWILHEYCLMTNHYHLAIETPECTLSTGMHRLLGRYVQRFNRRHDRRGHLFMERFKNILVESESYGLALSPYIVLNPVHAKMVTRPEEWKWSSYRARAGMIKCPEWLTIDPLLSQFGPDRPSQQQAWRNFVLERIGSTDDLLDRAVAQKYLGTAAWIDRIQAMLDEHEQSEEHPRAQVHPGRPELEDVLIAVATTFDTTPEAIAQSHGTLERRLVAWFAFEEGLVPLRRIAKRLGLTSAGGISKLVSRCRDEITHDSDTRTVADACRSRMRRKPPPFLFPPEVPPVTARRYHRVAARSRR
;
A
#
# COMPACT_ATOMS: atom_id res chain seq x y z
N MET A 1 -24.84 4.95 -6.58
CA MET A 1 -23.88 6.01 -6.23
C MET A 1 -22.48 5.56 -6.63
N ALA A 2 -21.74 6.38 -7.36
CA ALA A 2 -20.33 6.11 -7.66
C ALA A 2 -19.53 6.09 -6.33
N ARG A 3 -18.79 5.00 -6.07
CA ARG A 3 -17.98 4.90 -4.87
C ARG A 3 -16.77 5.82 -5.02
N HIS A 4 -16.47 6.61 -3.98
CA HIS A 4 -15.28 7.44 -3.96
C HIS A 4 -14.02 6.61 -4.22
N PRO A 5 -13.07 7.12 -5.00
CA PRO A 5 -11.79 6.49 -5.22
C PRO A 5 -11.00 6.37 -3.90
N ARG A 6 -10.07 5.40 -3.83
CA ARG A 6 -9.13 5.27 -2.70
C ARG A 6 -8.03 6.31 -2.82
N VAL A 7 -7.59 6.80 -1.68
CA VAL A 7 -6.42 7.67 -1.60
C VAL A 7 -5.19 6.78 -1.52
N GLU A 8 -4.27 6.94 -2.46
CA GLU A 8 -2.98 6.25 -2.50
C GLU A 8 -1.91 7.27 -2.85
N TYR A 9 -0.82 7.30 -2.10
CA TYR A 9 0.38 8.09 -2.40
C TYR A 9 1.64 7.32 -2.00
N ALA A 10 2.78 7.70 -2.55
CA ALA A 10 4.05 7.04 -2.28
C ALA A 10 4.44 7.19 -0.81
N GLY A 11 4.78 6.08 -0.16
CA GLY A 11 5.09 6.02 1.28
C GLY A 11 3.85 5.99 2.19
N ALA A 12 2.65 5.79 1.66
CA ALA A 12 1.44 5.72 2.46
C ALA A 12 1.36 4.42 3.27
N LEU A 13 1.02 4.53 4.55
CA LEU A 13 0.68 3.40 5.41
C LEU A 13 -0.83 3.15 5.35
N HIS A 14 -1.20 1.93 5.05
CA HIS A 14 -2.57 1.49 4.87
C HIS A 14 -2.94 0.38 5.85
N HIS A 15 -4.03 0.52 6.57
CA HIS A 15 -4.71 -0.60 7.19
C HIS A 15 -5.71 -1.18 6.19
N VAL A 16 -5.43 -2.38 5.71
CA VAL A 16 -6.19 -3.07 4.66
C VAL A 16 -6.95 -4.23 5.27
N MET A 17 -8.24 -4.33 4.96
CA MET A 17 -9.09 -5.41 5.44
C MET A 17 -10.13 -5.83 4.40
N SER A 18 -10.56 -7.09 4.44
CA SER A 18 -11.72 -7.57 3.67
C SER A 18 -12.39 -8.72 4.40
N ARG A 19 -13.70 -8.84 4.24
CA ARG A 19 -14.53 -9.82 4.91
C ARG A 19 -15.27 -10.70 3.91
N GLY A 20 -15.49 -11.94 4.29
CA GLY A 20 -16.28 -12.88 3.51
C GLY A 20 -17.72 -12.43 3.31
N ASN A 21 -18.28 -12.73 2.14
CA ASN A 21 -19.67 -12.46 1.83
C ASN A 21 -20.57 -13.14 2.86
N ASP A 22 -21.59 -12.43 3.36
CA ASP A 22 -22.48 -12.92 4.43
C ASP A 22 -21.75 -13.47 5.68
N GLY A 23 -20.49 -13.02 5.89
CA GLY A 23 -19.67 -13.44 7.03
C GLY A 23 -19.11 -14.85 6.91
N ILE A 24 -19.20 -15.49 5.75
CA ILE A 24 -18.65 -16.86 5.55
C ILE A 24 -17.13 -16.89 5.76
N PRO A 25 -16.60 -18.07 6.15
CA PRO A 25 -15.15 -18.27 6.21
C PRO A 25 -14.49 -18.02 4.86
N ILE A 26 -13.45 -17.17 4.87
CA ILE A 26 -12.55 -16.98 3.74
C ILE A 26 -11.28 -17.83 3.89
N PHE A 27 -11.07 -18.40 5.07
CA PHE A 27 -10.06 -19.41 5.36
C PHE A 27 -10.77 -20.58 6.08
N ARG A 28 -10.90 -21.72 5.45
CA ARG A 28 -11.55 -22.91 6.02
C ARG A 28 -10.58 -23.73 6.87
N ASP A 29 -9.30 -23.69 6.49
CA ASP A 29 -8.22 -24.44 7.13
C ASP A 29 -6.87 -23.72 7.02
N ASP A 30 -5.82 -24.39 7.46
CA ASP A 30 -4.47 -23.86 7.49
C ASP A 30 -3.87 -23.75 6.07
N GLU A 31 -4.28 -24.61 5.14
CA GLU A 31 -3.81 -24.56 3.76
C GLU A 31 -4.32 -23.32 3.03
N ASP A 32 -5.55 -22.90 3.28
CA ASP A 32 -6.08 -21.65 2.74
C ASP A 32 -5.30 -20.44 3.26
N ARG A 33 -4.94 -20.43 4.55
CA ARG A 33 -4.17 -19.34 5.15
C ARG A 33 -2.74 -19.31 4.60
N GLN A 34 -2.12 -20.46 4.46
CA GLN A 34 -0.79 -20.56 3.87
C GLN A 34 -0.80 -20.09 2.42
N LEU A 35 -1.78 -20.53 1.63
CA LEU A 35 -1.97 -20.06 0.26
C LEU A 35 -2.09 -18.54 0.17
N PHE A 36 -2.84 -17.93 1.10
CA PHE A 36 -2.98 -16.47 1.13
C PHE A 36 -1.64 -15.80 1.44
N LEU A 37 -0.88 -16.29 2.42
CA LEU A 37 0.43 -15.75 2.77
C LEU A 37 1.45 -15.92 1.63
N ASP A 38 1.44 -17.05 0.93
CA ASP A 38 2.32 -17.26 -0.23
C ASP A 38 2.02 -16.29 -1.38
N LEU A 39 0.74 -16.03 -1.63
CA LEU A 39 0.32 -15.05 -2.63
C LEU A 39 0.63 -13.62 -2.20
N LEU A 40 0.50 -13.31 -0.91
CA LEU A 40 0.85 -12.02 -0.32
C LEU A 40 2.36 -11.77 -0.43
N ALA A 41 3.20 -12.76 -0.09
CA ALA A 41 4.65 -12.68 -0.24
C ALA A 41 5.07 -12.39 -1.69
N GLN A 42 4.43 -13.07 -2.66
CA GLN A 42 4.67 -12.81 -4.09
C GLN A 42 4.26 -11.39 -4.49
N GLU A 43 3.15 -10.88 -3.96
CA GLU A 43 2.69 -9.53 -4.27
C GLU A 43 3.58 -8.47 -3.61
N ILE A 44 4.05 -8.70 -2.39
CA ILE A 44 5.03 -7.84 -1.70
C ILE A 44 6.30 -7.68 -2.56
N SER A 45 6.88 -8.81 -2.99
CA SER A 45 8.06 -8.79 -3.85
C SER A 45 7.82 -8.09 -5.18
N ARG A 46 6.64 -8.28 -5.78
CA ARG A 46 6.28 -7.70 -7.08
C ARG A 46 6.03 -6.20 -7.04
N SER A 47 5.31 -5.74 -6.01
CA SER A 47 4.84 -4.35 -5.88
C SER A 47 5.74 -3.49 -5.01
N GLY A 48 6.80 -4.08 -4.42
CA GLY A 48 7.70 -3.39 -3.51
C GLY A 48 7.01 -2.97 -2.19
N TRP A 49 5.93 -3.64 -1.80
CA TRP A 49 5.25 -3.33 -0.55
C TRP A 49 6.11 -3.66 0.66
N ILE A 50 5.88 -2.93 1.74
CA ILE A 50 6.45 -3.20 3.05
C ILE A 50 5.30 -3.64 3.96
N LEU A 51 5.28 -4.92 4.33
CA LEU A 51 4.27 -5.44 5.25
C LEU A 51 4.78 -5.34 6.69
N HIS A 52 4.10 -4.56 7.50
CA HIS A 52 4.46 -4.36 8.90
C HIS A 52 3.73 -5.33 9.85
N GLU A 53 2.43 -5.55 9.61
CA GLU A 53 1.60 -6.43 10.44
C GLU A 53 0.59 -7.19 9.58
N TYR A 54 0.21 -8.38 10.06
CA TYR A 54 -0.93 -9.10 9.53
C TYR A 54 -1.65 -9.91 10.62
N CYS A 55 -2.93 -10.16 10.38
CA CYS A 55 -3.73 -11.12 11.12
C CYS A 55 -4.79 -11.72 10.20
N LEU A 56 -4.75 -13.04 10.02
CA LEU A 56 -5.73 -13.80 9.24
C LEU A 56 -6.73 -14.44 10.21
N MET A 57 -7.93 -13.88 10.26
CA MET A 57 -9.04 -14.40 11.04
C MET A 57 -9.73 -15.54 10.27
N THR A 58 -10.89 -16.04 10.71
CA THR A 58 -11.61 -17.07 9.97
C THR A 58 -12.30 -16.49 8.72
N ASN A 59 -12.96 -15.34 8.87
CA ASN A 59 -13.82 -14.75 7.83
C ASN A 59 -13.36 -13.37 7.35
N HIS A 60 -12.23 -12.88 7.81
CA HIS A 60 -11.62 -11.61 7.38
C HIS A 60 -10.12 -11.62 7.66
N TYR A 61 -9.43 -10.60 7.17
CA TYR A 61 -8.01 -10.36 7.48
C TYR A 61 -7.75 -8.88 7.73
N HIS A 62 -6.65 -8.61 8.42
CA HIS A 62 -6.06 -7.29 8.63
C HIS A 62 -4.62 -7.29 8.17
N LEU A 63 -4.22 -6.26 7.40
CA LEU A 63 -2.85 -6.05 6.95
C LEU A 63 -2.46 -4.59 7.20
N ALA A 64 -1.26 -4.35 7.72
CA ALA A 64 -0.64 -3.03 7.72
C ALA A 64 0.42 -3.00 6.62
N ILE A 65 0.09 -2.34 5.51
CA ILE A 65 0.91 -2.28 4.31
C ILE A 65 1.36 -0.84 4.08
N GLU A 66 2.66 -0.63 3.98
CA GLU A 66 3.22 0.59 3.45
C GLU A 66 3.52 0.39 1.96
N THR A 67 3.13 1.37 1.17
CA THR A 67 3.30 1.34 -0.28
C THR A 67 4.29 2.40 -0.73
N PRO A 68 5.57 2.04 -1.00
CA PRO A 68 6.55 2.99 -1.53
C PRO A 68 6.10 3.65 -2.84
N GLU A 69 5.23 2.97 -3.58
CA GLU A 69 4.59 3.46 -4.80
C GLU A 69 3.07 3.27 -4.73
N CYS A 70 2.29 4.01 -5.54
CA CYS A 70 0.82 3.97 -5.57
C CYS A 70 0.31 2.67 -6.21
N THR A 71 0.59 1.52 -5.60
CA THR A 71 0.32 0.19 -6.15
C THR A 71 -0.72 -0.62 -5.37
N LEU A 72 -1.29 -0.06 -4.29
CA LEU A 72 -2.18 -0.82 -3.40
C LEU A 72 -3.39 -1.41 -4.14
N SER A 73 -4.15 -0.58 -4.86
CA SER A 73 -5.37 -1.04 -5.54
C SER A 73 -5.08 -2.12 -6.59
N THR A 74 -4.02 -1.94 -7.37
CA THR A 74 -3.62 -2.89 -8.41
C THR A 74 -3.10 -4.19 -7.82
N GLY A 75 -2.25 -4.11 -6.79
CA GLY A 75 -1.69 -5.27 -6.11
C GLY A 75 -2.76 -6.07 -5.36
N MET A 76 -3.64 -5.39 -4.62
CA MET A 76 -4.76 -6.06 -3.95
C MET A 76 -5.73 -6.72 -4.93
N HIS A 77 -5.98 -6.12 -6.08
CA HIS A 77 -6.79 -6.75 -7.12
C HIS A 77 -6.16 -8.07 -7.60
N ARG A 78 -4.84 -8.10 -7.85
CA ARG A 78 -4.12 -9.31 -8.25
C ARG A 78 -4.11 -10.37 -7.14
N LEU A 79 -3.76 -9.96 -5.91
CA LEU A 79 -3.73 -10.85 -4.75
C LEU A 79 -5.07 -11.53 -4.53
N LEU A 80 -6.14 -10.73 -4.37
CA LEU A 80 -7.46 -11.26 -4.05
C LEU A 80 -8.07 -12.04 -5.22
N GLY A 81 -7.85 -11.61 -6.47
CA GLY A 81 -8.31 -12.33 -7.66
C GLY A 81 -7.71 -13.74 -7.73
N ARG A 82 -6.38 -13.86 -7.53
CA ARG A 82 -5.68 -15.16 -7.51
C ARG A 82 -6.11 -16.03 -6.34
N TYR A 83 -6.29 -15.43 -5.16
CA TYR A 83 -6.74 -16.16 -3.98
C TYR A 83 -8.15 -16.73 -4.19
N VAL A 84 -9.12 -15.90 -4.62
CA VAL A 84 -10.51 -16.31 -4.87
C VAL A 84 -10.58 -17.45 -5.88
N GLN A 85 -9.83 -17.36 -6.98
CA GLN A 85 -9.80 -18.42 -8.00
C GLN A 85 -9.33 -19.76 -7.42
N ARG A 86 -8.25 -19.74 -6.63
CA ARG A 86 -7.68 -20.96 -6.02
C ARG A 86 -8.57 -21.51 -4.91
N PHE A 87 -9.08 -20.62 -4.05
CA PHE A 87 -10.03 -20.99 -2.99
C PHE A 87 -11.30 -21.63 -3.57
N ASN A 88 -11.93 -20.99 -4.57
CA ASN A 88 -13.14 -21.49 -5.18
C ASN A 88 -12.90 -22.87 -5.87
N ARG A 89 -11.76 -23.03 -6.56
CA ARG A 89 -11.38 -24.32 -7.16
C ARG A 89 -11.20 -25.41 -6.11
N ARG A 90 -10.48 -25.09 -5.03
CA ARG A 90 -10.19 -26.06 -3.95
C ARG A 90 -11.45 -26.51 -3.22
N HIS A 91 -12.41 -25.61 -3.04
CA HIS A 91 -13.63 -25.86 -2.25
C HIS A 91 -14.89 -26.08 -3.09
N ASP A 92 -14.73 -26.32 -4.40
CA ASP A 92 -15.83 -26.45 -5.36
C ASP A 92 -16.91 -25.37 -5.21
N ARG A 93 -16.46 -24.11 -5.10
CA ARG A 93 -17.33 -22.93 -4.95
C ARG A 93 -17.43 -22.13 -6.22
N ARG A 94 -18.57 -21.45 -6.37
CA ARG A 94 -18.82 -20.47 -7.43
C ARG A 94 -19.23 -19.13 -6.80
N GLY A 95 -18.98 -18.03 -7.53
CA GLY A 95 -19.38 -16.69 -7.10
C GLY A 95 -18.38 -15.98 -6.19
N HIS A 96 -18.82 -14.87 -5.62
CA HIS A 96 -17.99 -13.97 -4.84
C HIS A 96 -17.63 -14.57 -3.47
N LEU A 97 -16.34 -14.52 -3.11
CA LEU A 97 -15.86 -14.91 -1.79
C LEU A 97 -15.95 -13.74 -0.81
N PHE A 98 -15.59 -12.54 -1.26
CA PHE A 98 -15.61 -11.34 -0.46
C PHE A 98 -16.90 -10.54 -0.68
N MET A 99 -17.41 -9.92 0.40
CA MET A 99 -18.65 -9.14 0.40
C MET A 99 -18.56 -7.91 -0.51
N GLU A 100 -17.39 -7.25 -0.50
CA GLU A 100 -17.13 -6.06 -1.28
C GLU A 100 -15.63 -5.95 -1.63
N ARG A 101 -15.26 -4.89 -2.34
CA ARG A 101 -13.83 -4.57 -2.50
C ARG A 101 -13.20 -4.39 -1.12
N PHE A 102 -11.91 -4.70 -0.99
CA PHE A 102 -11.20 -4.50 0.27
C PHE A 102 -11.39 -3.07 0.82
N LYS A 103 -11.51 -2.93 2.13
CA LYS A 103 -11.48 -1.64 2.82
C LYS A 103 -10.05 -1.21 3.04
N ASN A 104 -9.84 0.08 3.00
CA ASN A 104 -8.55 0.71 3.21
C ASN A 104 -8.72 1.93 4.09
N ILE A 105 -8.01 1.99 5.20
CA ILE A 105 -7.88 3.17 6.04
C ILE A 105 -6.45 3.64 5.89
N LEU A 106 -6.29 4.89 5.49
CA LEU A 106 -5.01 5.56 5.43
C LEU A 106 -4.59 5.96 6.84
N VAL A 107 -3.37 5.61 7.25
CA VAL A 107 -2.90 5.77 8.63
C VAL A 107 -1.73 6.75 8.68
N GLU A 108 -1.85 7.78 9.54
CA GLU A 108 -0.72 8.63 9.89
C GLU A 108 0.26 7.84 10.75
N SER A 109 1.39 7.48 10.18
CA SER A 109 2.34 6.56 10.78
C SER A 109 2.93 7.08 12.09
N GLU A 110 3.26 8.37 12.13
CA GLU A 110 3.88 9.01 13.31
C GLU A 110 2.97 8.99 14.54
N SER A 111 1.67 9.20 14.34
CA SER A 111 0.70 9.31 15.44
C SER A 111 -0.03 8.01 15.76
N TYR A 112 -0.28 7.17 14.76
CA TYR A 112 -1.14 6.00 14.88
C TYR A 112 -0.49 4.68 14.47
N GLY A 113 0.68 4.70 13.80
CA GLY A 113 1.35 3.48 13.36
C GLY A 113 1.65 2.50 14.51
N LEU A 114 2.08 3.05 15.65
CA LEU A 114 2.38 2.25 16.83
C LEU A 114 1.11 1.61 17.45
N ALA A 115 -0.02 2.31 17.44
CA ALA A 115 -1.29 1.80 17.97
C ALA A 115 -1.92 0.74 17.06
N LEU A 116 -1.62 0.78 15.76
CA LEU A 116 -2.15 -0.18 14.78
C LEU A 116 -1.60 -1.60 15.01
N SER A 117 -0.35 -1.73 15.48
CA SER A 117 0.28 -3.04 15.71
C SER A 117 -0.50 -3.91 16.72
N PRO A 118 -0.72 -3.48 17.99
CA PRO A 118 -1.52 -4.26 18.93
C PRO A 118 -2.97 -4.44 18.44
N TYR A 119 -3.57 -3.42 17.80
CA TYR A 119 -4.91 -3.54 17.24
C TYR A 119 -5.02 -4.74 16.29
N ILE A 120 -4.07 -4.91 15.37
CA ILE A 120 -4.09 -6.01 14.39
C ILE A 120 -3.84 -7.36 15.06
N VAL A 121 -2.81 -7.48 15.90
CA VAL A 121 -2.42 -8.79 16.44
C VAL A 121 -3.30 -9.29 17.59
N LEU A 122 -4.07 -8.41 18.22
CA LEU A 122 -5.04 -8.77 19.29
C LEU A 122 -6.43 -9.12 18.74
N ASN A 123 -6.69 -8.98 17.44
CA ASN A 123 -8.01 -9.34 16.87
C ASN A 123 -8.51 -10.73 17.29
N PRO A 124 -7.69 -11.81 17.29
CA PRO A 124 -8.15 -13.13 17.73
C PRO A 124 -8.52 -13.19 19.23
N VAL A 125 -7.83 -12.39 20.06
CA VAL A 125 -8.11 -12.29 21.50
C VAL A 125 -9.41 -11.52 21.71
N HIS A 126 -9.60 -10.39 21.05
CA HIS A 126 -10.84 -9.59 21.12
C HIS A 126 -12.05 -10.39 20.60
N ALA A 127 -11.85 -11.22 19.58
CA ALA A 127 -12.87 -12.13 19.05
C ALA A 127 -13.07 -13.39 19.94
N LYS A 128 -12.36 -13.51 21.07
CA LYS A 128 -12.42 -14.66 22.00
C LYS A 128 -12.11 -16.01 21.34
N MET A 129 -11.32 -15.99 20.26
CA MET A 129 -10.86 -17.21 19.59
C MET A 129 -9.69 -17.86 20.32
N VAL A 130 -8.89 -17.04 21.00
CA VAL A 130 -7.76 -17.42 21.84
C VAL A 130 -7.72 -16.51 23.06
N THR A 131 -6.98 -16.89 24.10
CA THR A 131 -6.82 -16.09 25.32
C THR A 131 -5.60 -15.17 25.25
N ARG A 132 -4.58 -15.57 24.48
CA ARG A 132 -3.32 -14.84 24.32
C ARG A 132 -2.93 -14.77 22.83
N PRO A 133 -2.30 -13.68 22.38
CA PRO A 133 -1.99 -13.49 20.96
C PRO A 133 -0.99 -14.51 20.42
N GLU A 134 -0.09 -15.06 21.23
CA GLU A 134 0.84 -16.13 20.84
C GLU A 134 0.18 -17.45 20.47
N GLU A 135 -1.05 -17.68 20.94
CA GLU A 135 -1.82 -18.89 20.63
C GLU A 135 -2.34 -18.87 19.19
N TRP A 136 -2.44 -17.66 18.58
CA TRP A 136 -2.90 -17.51 17.20
C TRP A 136 -1.72 -17.46 16.23
N LYS A 137 -1.41 -18.59 15.58
CA LYS A 137 -0.26 -18.70 14.68
C LYS A 137 -0.39 -17.92 13.36
N TRP A 138 -1.58 -17.46 13.02
CA TRP A 138 -1.90 -16.78 11.75
C TRP A 138 -1.86 -15.25 11.87
N SER A 139 -0.93 -14.76 12.67
CA SER A 139 -0.62 -13.33 12.79
C SER A 139 0.88 -13.09 12.85
N SER A 140 1.30 -11.85 12.63
CA SER A 140 2.68 -11.38 12.76
C SER A 140 3.21 -11.39 14.20
N TYR A 141 2.35 -11.60 15.22
CA TYR A 141 2.73 -11.53 16.63
C TYR A 141 3.94 -12.39 16.96
N ARG A 142 3.91 -13.69 16.61
CA ARG A 142 4.98 -14.64 17.01
C ARG A 142 6.33 -14.29 16.40
N ALA A 143 6.34 -13.78 15.15
CA ALA A 143 7.56 -13.35 14.49
C ALA A 143 8.14 -12.09 15.15
N ARG A 144 7.31 -11.08 15.41
CA ARG A 144 7.72 -9.84 16.06
C ARG A 144 8.15 -10.07 17.51
N ALA A 145 7.45 -10.95 18.23
CA ALA A 145 7.79 -11.33 19.59
C ALA A 145 9.07 -12.18 19.72
N GLY A 146 9.70 -12.56 18.60
CA GLY A 146 10.91 -13.39 18.58
C GLY A 146 10.67 -14.87 18.92
N MET A 147 9.44 -15.35 18.83
CA MET A 147 9.06 -16.73 19.12
C MET A 147 9.28 -17.67 17.93
N ILE A 148 9.33 -17.11 16.71
CA ILE A 148 9.64 -17.82 15.47
C ILE A 148 10.57 -16.96 14.61
N LYS A 149 11.26 -17.60 13.67
CA LYS A 149 12.05 -16.86 12.66
C LYS A 149 11.12 -15.94 11.88
N CYS A 150 11.49 -14.65 11.75
CA CYS A 150 10.74 -13.69 10.96
C CYS A 150 10.83 -14.07 9.48
N PRO A 151 9.70 -14.19 8.76
CA PRO A 151 9.70 -14.35 7.31
C PRO A 151 10.34 -13.13 6.62
N GLU A 152 11.05 -13.34 5.52
CA GLU A 152 11.76 -12.27 4.78
C GLU A 152 10.83 -11.18 4.22
N TRP A 153 9.59 -11.55 3.95
CA TRP A 153 8.56 -10.63 3.44
C TRP A 153 7.86 -9.81 4.54
N LEU A 154 8.17 -10.05 5.83
CA LEU A 154 7.59 -9.30 6.95
C LEU A 154 8.64 -8.35 7.53
N THR A 155 8.34 -7.07 7.58
CA THR A 155 9.23 -6.03 8.09
C THR A 155 8.85 -5.68 9.53
N ILE A 156 9.71 -6.05 10.48
CA ILE A 156 9.45 -5.83 11.91
C ILE A 156 10.32 -4.74 12.54
N ASP A 157 11.46 -4.41 11.92
CA ASP A 157 12.50 -3.57 12.50
C ASP A 157 12.08 -2.12 12.76
N PRO A 158 11.42 -1.40 11.83
CA PRO A 158 11.10 0.00 12.04
C PRO A 158 10.20 0.25 13.26
N LEU A 159 9.30 -0.69 13.55
CA LEU A 159 8.44 -0.58 14.72
C LEU A 159 9.16 -1.06 15.99
N LEU A 160 9.89 -2.16 15.93
CA LEU A 160 10.60 -2.69 17.09
C LEU A 160 11.69 -1.75 17.59
N SER A 161 12.40 -1.04 16.71
CA SER A 161 13.47 -0.11 17.10
C SER A 161 13.01 1.00 18.06
N GLN A 162 11.71 1.26 18.13
CA GLN A 162 11.13 2.24 19.06
C GLN A 162 11.04 1.73 20.52
N PHE A 163 11.27 0.43 20.75
CA PHE A 163 11.05 -0.20 22.06
C PHE A 163 12.33 -0.45 22.85
N GLY A 164 13.51 -0.17 22.31
CA GLY A 164 14.76 -0.36 23.04
C GLY A 164 16.00 -0.38 22.16
N PRO A 165 17.18 -0.52 22.77
CA PRO A 165 18.45 -0.44 22.06
C PRO A 165 18.85 -1.74 21.34
N ASP A 166 18.38 -2.89 21.80
CA ASP A 166 18.75 -4.19 21.26
C ASP A 166 17.51 -5.07 21.03
N ARG A 167 17.66 -6.09 20.18
CA ARG A 167 16.54 -6.95 19.77
C ARG A 167 15.80 -7.64 20.92
N PRO A 168 16.47 -8.26 21.91
CA PRO A 168 15.76 -8.89 23.01
C PRO A 168 14.92 -7.92 23.84
N SER A 169 15.48 -6.74 24.19
CA SER A 169 14.75 -5.70 24.93
C SER A 169 13.59 -5.12 24.14
N GLN A 170 13.77 -4.87 22.85
CA GLN A 170 12.73 -4.42 21.93
C GLN A 170 11.55 -5.39 21.90
N GLN A 171 11.84 -6.67 21.72
CA GLN A 171 10.80 -7.72 21.67
C GLN A 171 10.06 -7.86 22.99
N GLN A 172 10.78 -7.81 24.11
CA GLN A 172 10.14 -7.89 25.43
C GLN A 172 9.25 -6.68 25.70
N ALA A 173 9.74 -5.46 25.42
CA ALA A 173 8.98 -4.23 25.62
C ALA A 173 7.74 -4.17 24.72
N TRP A 174 7.89 -4.57 23.43
CA TRP A 174 6.75 -4.66 22.51
C TRP A 174 5.71 -5.69 22.97
N ARG A 175 6.13 -6.88 23.46
CA ARG A 175 5.20 -7.86 24.02
C ARG A 175 4.40 -7.28 25.18
N ASN A 176 5.06 -6.62 26.13
CA ASN A 176 4.39 -5.97 27.26
C ASN A 176 3.39 -4.91 26.77
N PHE A 177 3.80 -4.08 25.79
CA PHE A 177 2.97 -3.06 25.18
C PHE A 177 1.70 -3.64 24.52
N VAL A 178 1.79 -4.83 23.90
CA VAL A 178 0.61 -5.52 23.34
C VAL A 178 -0.25 -6.10 24.44
N LEU A 179 0.35 -6.79 25.43
CA LEU A 179 -0.38 -7.47 26.51
C LEU A 179 -1.16 -6.49 27.40
N GLU A 180 -0.64 -5.30 27.65
CA GLU A 180 -1.33 -4.23 28.40
C GLU A 180 -2.64 -3.76 27.73
N ARG A 181 -2.85 -4.10 26.45
CA ARG A 181 -4.05 -3.76 25.68
C ARG A 181 -5.08 -4.88 25.59
N ILE A 182 -4.79 -6.03 26.17
CA ILE A 182 -5.78 -7.10 26.30
C ILE A 182 -6.91 -6.59 27.21
N GLY A 183 -8.15 -6.68 26.73
CA GLY A 183 -9.32 -6.20 27.46
C GLY A 183 -9.60 -4.68 27.31
N SER A 184 -8.78 -3.95 26.55
CA SER A 184 -9.13 -2.58 26.19
C SER A 184 -10.40 -2.56 25.32
N THR A 185 -11.34 -1.71 25.69
CA THR A 185 -12.57 -1.46 24.91
C THR A 185 -12.40 -0.34 23.87
N ASP A 186 -11.21 0.25 23.80
CA ASP A 186 -10.91 1.35 22.89
C ASP A 186 -10.69 0.78 21.46
N ASP A 187 -11.69 0.88 20.62
CA ASP A 187 -11.56 0.51 19.20
C ASP A 187 -10.83 1.62 18.45
N LEU A 188 -9.62 1.30 17.99
CA LEU A 188 -8.79 2.23 17.21
C LEU A 188 -9.52 2.76 15.97
N LEU A 189 -10.39 1.94 15.37
CA LEU A 189 -11.10 2.32 14.15
C LEU A 189 -12.25 3.30 14.40
N ASP A 190 -12.77 3.40 15.62
CA ASP A 190 -13.78 4.41 15.98
C ASP A 190 -13.21 5.84 15.86
N ARG A 191 -11.88 5.97 15.88
CA ARG A 191 -11.18 7.24 15.68
C ARG A 191 -10.97 7.58 14.20
N ALA A 192 -11.31 6.66 13.30
CA ALA A 192 -11.12 6.88 11.87
C ALA A 192 -12.14 7.88 11.32
N VAL A 193 -11.67 9.02 10.83
CA VAL A 193 -12.49 10.05 10.20
C VAL A 193 -13.01 9.54 8.86
N ALA A 194 -14.33 9.67 8.66
CA ALA A 194 -15.03 9.19 7.47
C ALA A 194 -14.76 7.71 7.11
N GLN A 195 -14.34 6.89 8.06
CA GLN A 195 -13.89 5.50 7.85
C GLN A 195 -12.76 5.36 6.82
N LYS A 196 -11.97 6.42 6.61
CA LYS A 196 -10.90 6.47 5.59
C LYS A 196 -9.56 6.93 6.13
N TYR A 197 -9.54 7.73 7.18
CA TYR A 197 -8.33 8.39 7.68
C TYR A 197 -8.19 8.15 9.18
N LEU A 198 -7.08 7.59 9.58
CA LEU A 198 -6.67 7.46 10.97
C LEU A 198 -5.43 8.35 11.16
N GLY A 199 -5.65 9.58 11.56
CA GLY A 199 -4.61 10.62 11.65
C GLY A 199 -5.09 11.84 12.41
N THR A 200 -4.16 12.76 12.65
CA THR A 200 -4.46 14.08 13.20
C THR A 200 -5.24 14.94 12.21
N ALA A 201 -6.02 15.90 12.69
CA ALA A 201 -6.77 16.81 11.83
C ALA A 201 -5.85 17.50 10.80
N ALA A 202 -4.70 18.03 11.27
CA ALA A 202 -3.73 18.70 10.39
C ALA A 202 -3.16 17.78 9.30
N TRP A 203 -2.97 16.49 9.59
CA TRP A 203 -2.53 15.52 8.59
C TRP A 203 -3.64 15.22 7.58
N ILE A 204 -4.89 15.06 8.06
CA ILE A 204 -6.06 14.83 7.20
C ILE A 204 -6.24 16.01 6.25
N ASP A 205 -6.16 17.24 6.74
CA ASP A 205 -6.27 18.45 5.92
C ASP A 205 -5.18 18.50 4.84
N ARG A 206 -3.94 18.13 5.17
CA ARG A 206 -2.85 18.02 4.16
C ARG A 206 -3.17 16.98 3.08
N ILE A 207 -3.68 15.80 3.47
CA ILE A 207 -4.08 14.76 2.50
C ILE A 207 -5.21 15.25 1.60
N GLN A 208 -6.20 15.96 2.15
CA GLN A 208 -7.30 16.52 1.38
C GLN A 208 -6.81 17.59 0.40
N ALA A 209 -5.96 18.51 0.85
CA ALA A 209 -5.35 19.52 -0.01
C ALA A 209 -4.56 18.88 -1.18
N MET A 210 -3.77 17.82 -0.91
CA MET A 210 -3.08 17.08 -1.96
C MET A 210 -4.04 16.45 -2.99
N LEU A 211 -5.25 16.08 -2.58
CA LEU A 211 -6.26 15.52 -3.48
C LEU A 211 -6.94 16.60 -4.32
N ASP A 212 -7.17 17.78 -3.74
CA ASP A 212 -7.85 18.90 -4.39
C ASP A 212 -6.96 19.58 -5.45
N GLU A 213 -5.63 19.52 -5.30
CA GLU A 213 -4.66 20.03 -6.27
C GLU A 213 -4.64 19.24 -7.60
N HIS A 214 -5.27 18.06 -7.64
CA HIS A 214 -5.23 17.20 -8.82
C HIS A 214 -6.46 17.42 -9.69
N GLU A 215 -6.22 17.75 -10.99
CA GLU A 215 -7.27 17.89 -12.00
C GLU A 215 -8.13 16.62 -12.11
N GLN A 216 -9.44 16.81 -12.13
CA GLN A 216 -10.40 15.76 -12.45
C GLN A 216 -10.25 15.36 -13.93
N SER A 217 -10.08 14.08 -14.20
CA SER A 217 -10.00 13.53 -15.54
C SER A 217 -11.05 12.45 -15.74
N GLU A 218 -11.90 12.63 -16.75
CA GLU A 218 -12.86 11.61 -17.16
C GLU A 218 -12.18 10.35 -17.71
N GLU A 219 -11.03 10.50 -18.38
CA GLU A 219 -10.24 9.39 -18.92
C GLU A 219 -9.54 8.58 -17.81
N HIS A 220 -9.18 9.25 -16.71
CA HIS A 220 -8.49 8.66 -15.57
C HIS A 220 -9.14 9.08 -14.24
N PRO A 221 -10.29 8.53 -13.87
CA PRO A 221 -10.93 8.82 -12.58
C PRO A 221 -10.05 8.50 -11.37
N ARG A 222 -9.04 7.64 -11.56
CA ARG A 222 -8.03 7.29 -10.54
C ARG A 222 -6.98 8.37 -10.33
N ALA A 223 -6.86 9.34 -11.24
CA ALA A 223 -5.85 10.40 -11.16
C ALA A 223 -5.92 11.19 -9.87
N GLN A 224 -7.12 11.38 -9.33
CA GLN A 224 -7.37 12.04 -8.04
C GLN A 224 -6.90 11.24 -6.82
N VAL A 225 -6.63 9.95 -6.99
CA VAL A 225 -6.36 9.00 -5.91
C VAL A 225 -4.86 8.77 -5.71
N HIS A 226 -4.03 9.29 -6.61
CA HIS A 226 -2.60 9.08 -6.61
C HIS A 226 -1.83 10.42 -6.57
N PRO A 227 -1.92 11.20 -5.48
CA PRO A 227 -1.06 12.36 -5.31
C PRO A 227 0.41 11.90 -5.28
N GLY A 228 1.29 12.65 -5.94
CA GLY A 228 2.71 12.28 -6.06
C GLY A 228 3.07 11.38 -7.24
N ARG A 229 2.10 11.06 -8.12
CA ARG A 229 2.41 10.47 -9.43
C ARG A 229 3.29 11.41 -10.25
N PRO A 230 4.11 10.89 -11.19
CA PRO A 230 4.93 11.73 -12.03
C PRO A 230 4.04 12.59 -12.96
N GLU A 231 4.31 13.88 -13.00
CA GLU A 231 3.71 14.78 -13.98
C GLU A 231 4.32 14.53 -15.35
N LEU A 232 3.60 14.94 -16.42
CA LEU A 232 4.06 14.74 -17.80
C LEU A 232 5.46 15.31 -18.05
N GLU A 233 5.78 16.45 -17.47
CA GLU A 233 7.10 17.07 -17.60
C GLU A 233 8.17 16.30 -16.79
N ASP A 234 7.85 15.77 -15.62
CA ASP A 234 8.76 14.89 -14.86
C ASP A 234 9.11 13.63 -15.67
N VAL A 235 8.11 13.04 -16.35
CA VAL A 235 8.32 11.90 -17.25
C VAL A 235 9.23 12.26 -18.42
N LEU A 236 8.96 13.39 -19.08
CA LEU A 236 9.77 13.88 -20.21
C LEU A 236 11.23 14.10 -19.79
N ILE A 237 11.45 14.77 -18.66
CA ILE A 237 12.80 15.05 -18.13
C ILE A 237 13.51 13.74 -17.79
N ALA A 238 12.84 12.79 -17.12
CA ALA A 238 13.46 11.53 -16.72
C ALA A 238 13.86 10.68 -17.93
N VAL A 239 13.00 10.58 -18.94
CA VAL A 239 13.31 9.87 -20.19
C VAL A 239 14.43 10.60 -20.95
N ALA A 240 14.33 11.91 -21.13
CA ALA A 240 15.35 12.71 -21.80
C ALA A 240 16.73 12.54 -21.17
N THR A 241 16.81 12.59 -19.83
CA THR A 241 18.05 12.39 -19.09
C THR A 241 18.60 10.96 -19.25
N THR A 242 17.71 9.95 -19.38
CA THR A 242 18.16 8.56 -19.55
C THR A 242 18.77 8.31 -20.93
N PHE A 243 18.29 9.02 -21.95
CA PHE A 243 18.75 8.86 -23.33
C PHE A 243 19.72 9.97 -23.78
N ASP A 244 20.20 10.82 -22.86
CA ASP A 244 21.09 11.94 -23.15
C ASP A 244 20.53 12.86 -24.27
N THR A 245 19.26 13.23 -24.14
CA THR A 245 18.53 14.06 -25.12
C THR A 245 17.71 15.14 -24.43
N THR A 246 16.89 15.88 -25.17
CA THR A 246 16.03 16.92 -24.61
C THR A 246 14.55 16.56 -24.73
N PRO A 247 13.68 17.05 -23.81
CA PRO A 247 12.23 16.90 -23.91
C PRO A 247 11.65 17.32 -25.26
N GLU A 248 12.19 18.37 -25.86
CA GLU A 248 11.78 18.94 -27.17
C GLU A 248 12.14 17.98 -28.30
N ALA A 249 13.35 17.40 -28.28
CA ALA A 249 13.78 16.42 -29.27
C ALA A 249 12.89 15.17 -29.23
N ILE A 250 12.53 14.69 -28.05
CA ILE A 250 11.57 13.55 -27.88
C ILE A 250 10.20 13.93 -28.45
N ALA A 251 9.70 15.12 -28.14
CA ALA A 251 8.40 15.57 -28.62
C ALA A 251 8.33 15.68 -30.18
N GLN A 252 9.45 15.99 -30.83
CA GLN A 252 9.55 16.08 -32.27
C GLN A 252 9.92 14.77 -32.95
N SER A 253 10.43 13.78 -32.22
CA SER A 253 10.85 12.50 -32.77
C SER A 253 9.65 11.67 -33.27
N HIS A 254 9.89 10.71 -34.18
CA HIS A 254 8.88 9.79 -34.66
C HIS A 254 9.38 8.36 -34.60
N GLY A 255 8.56 7.48 -34.03
CA GLY A 255 8.85 6.04 -33.97
C GLY A 255 9.95 5.62 -33.00
N THR A 256 10.51 6.53 -32.21
CA THR A 256 11.59 6.25 -31.24
C THR A 256 11.10 5.56 -29.97
N LEU A 257 12.01 4.88 -29.28
CA LEU A 257 11.70 4.22 -28.00
C LEU A 257 11.39 5.26 -26.91
N GLU A 258 12.15 6.36 -26.87
CA GLU A 258 11.99 7.45 -25.92
C GLU A 258 10.56 8.01 -25.95
N ARG A 259 10.06 8.27 -27.15
CA ARG A 259 8.70 8.77 -27.33
C ARG A 259 7.63 7.77 -26.87
N ARG A 260 7.86 6.47 -27.08
CA ARG A 260 6.96 5.41 -26.60
C ARG A 260 6.99 5.30 -25.09
N LEU A 261 8.18 5.37 -24.48
CA LEU A 261 8.34 5.37 -23.03
C LEU A 261 7.65 6.58 -22.40
N VAL A 262 7.80 7.78 -22.94
CA VAL A 262 7.07 8.96 -22.46
C VAL A 262 5.57 8.74 -22.51
N ALA A 263 5.03 8.25 -23.63
CA ALA A 263 3.60 8.01 -23.77
C ALA A 263 3.12 6.95 -22.76
N TRP A 264 3.89 5.90 -22.58
CA TRP A 264 3.55 4.79 -21.68
C TRP A 264 3.62 5.21 -20.21
N PHE A 265 4.72 5.83 -19.75
CA PHE A 265 4.86 6.30 -18.38
C PHE A 265 3.81 7.37 -18.02
N ALA A 266 3.63 8.35 -18.89
CA ALA A 266 2.65 9.41 -18.65
C ALA A 266 1.23 8.85 -18.54
N PHE A 267 0.88 7.83 -19.34
CA PHE A 267 -0.45 7.23 -19.32
C PHE A 267 -0.62 6.24 -18.16
N GLU A 268 0.31 5.27 -17.98
CA GLU A 268 0.16 4.18 -17.03
C GLU A 268 0.51 4.59 -15.60
N GLU A 269 1.57 5.38 -15.41
CA GLU A 269 2.06 5.75 -14.08
C GLU A 269 1.66 7.19 -13.69
N GLY A 270 1.71 8.12 -14.65
CA GLY A 270 1.28 9.51 -14.47
C GLY A 270 -0.22 9.72 -14.52
N LEU A 271 -0.98 8.76 -15.09
CA LEU A 271 -2.42 8.86 -15.32
C LEU A 271 -2.81 10.16 -16.07
N VAL A 272 -1.92 10.63 -16.94
CA VAL A 272 -2.14 11.82 -17.73
C VAL A 272 -3.14 11.52 -18.85
N PRO A 273 -4.17 12.37 -19.08
CA PRO A 273 -5.12 12.19 -20.17
C PRO A 273 -4.44 12.08 -21.54
N LEU A 274 -4.89 11.13 -22.37
CA LEU A 274 -4.33 10.90 -23.71
C LEU A 274 -4.27 12.16 -24.56
N ARG A 275 -5.27 13.04 -24.45
CA ARG A 275 -5.30 14.32 -25.17
C ARG A 275 -4.17 15.26 -24.75
N ARG A 276 -3.85 15.30 -23.44
CA ARG A 276 -2.75 16.12 -22.91
C ARG A 276 -1.39 15.59 -23.38
N ILE A 277 -1.21 14.25 -23.35
CA ILE A 277 -0.01 13.61 -23.88
C ILE A 277 0.12 13.87 -25.39
N ALA A 278 -0.97 13.71 -26.15
CA ALA A 278 -0.99 13.98 -27.60
C ALA A 278 -0.58 15.41 -27.90
N LYS A 279 -1.18 16.40 -27.22
CA LYS A 279 -0.84 17.83 -27.40
C LYS A 279 0.65 18.08 -27.12
N ARG A 280 1.20 17.56 -26.06
CA ARG A 280 2.62 17.76 -25.67
C ARG A 280 3.59 17.09 -26.63
N LEU A 281 3.22 15.94 -27.20
CA LEU A 281 4.01 15.22 -28.17
C LEU A 281 3.70 15.64 -29.65
N GLY A 282 2.94 16.69 -29.89
CA GLY A 282 2.62 17.17 -31.23
C GLY A 282 1.78 16.21 -32.06
N LEU A 283 0.94 15.37 -31.44
CA LEU A 283 0.02 14.48 -32.14
C LEU A 283 -1.39 15.08 -32.24
N THR A 284 -2.05 14.84 -33.34
CA THR A 284 -3.39 15.39 -33.62
C THR A 284 -4.53 14.62 -32.97
N SER A 285 -4.27 13.36 -32.49
CA SER A 285 -5.32 12.52 -31.94
C SER A 285 -4.84 11.68 -30.76
N ALA A 286 -5.74 11.40 -29.83
CA ALA A 286 -5.54 10.49 -28.71
C ALA A 286 -5.27 9.03 -29.16
N GLY A 287 -5.82 8.62 -30.32
CA GLY A 287 -5.60 7.29 -30.89
C GLY A 287 -4.14 7.01 -31.25
N GLY A 288 -3.38 8.05 -31.61
CA GLY A 288 -1.94 7.94 -31.83
C GLY A 288 -1.19 7.56 -30.55
N ILE A 289 -1.56 8.13 -29.41
CA ILE A 289 -0.96 7.82 -28.11
C ILE A 289 -1.31 6.38 -27.67
N SER A 290 -2.57 5.94 -27.83
CA SER A 290 -2.97 4.57 -27.48
C SER A 290 -2.12 3.52 -28.20
N LYS A 291 -1.76 3.75 -29.47
CA LYS A 291 -0.86 2.86 -30.23
C LYS A 291 0.57 2.86 -29.67
N LEU A 292 1.09 4.04 -29.27
CA LEU A 292 2.42 4.14 -28.65
C LEU A 292 2.46 3.42 -27.31
N VAL A 293 1.44 3.58 -26.48
CA VAL A 293 1.30 2.93 -25.17
C VAL A 293 1.24 1.41 -25.32
N SER A 294 0.37 0.90 -26.22
CA SER A 294 0.24 -0.55 -26.45
C SER A 294 1.57 -1.15 -26.91
N ARG A 295 2.21 -0.55 -27.89
CA ARG A 295 3.49 -1.03 -28.41
C ARG A 295 4.59 -1.02 -27.35
N CYS A 296 4.70 0.04 -26.55
CA CYS A 296 5.67 0.13 -25.48
C CYS A 296 5.44 -0.94 -24.39
N ARG A 297 4.18 -1.19 -24.04
CA ARG A 297 3.80 -2.24 -23.07
C ARG A 297 4.26 -3.62 -23.56
N ASP A 298 4.06 -3.93 -24.83
CA ASP A 298 4.47 -5.19 -25.45
C ASP A 298 6.02 -5.31 -25.45
N GLU A 299 6.73 -4.23 -25.81
CA GLU A 299 8.18 -4.17 -25.78
C GLU A 299 8.74 -4.38 -24.36
N ILE A 300 8.24 -3.67 -23.33
CA ILE A 300 8.65 -3.86 -21.93
C ILE A 300 8.39 -5.31 -21.44
N THR A 301 7.34 -5.93 -21.95
CA THR A 301 6.99 -7.31 -21.54
C THR A 301 7.94 -8.35 -22.13
N HIS A 302 8.36 -8.19 -23.38
CA HIS A 302 9.05 -9.23 -24.15
C HIS A 302 10.54 -8.95 -24.39
N ASP A 303 11.01 -7.69 -24.20
CA ASP A 303 12.40 -7.28 -24.41
C ASP A 303 13.05 -6.85 -23.09
N SER A 304 14.15 -7.54 -22.71
CA SER A 304 14.89 -7.30 -21.47
C SER A 304 15.59 -5.95 -21.45
N ASP A 305 16.07 -5.48 -22.61
CA ASP A 305 16.83 -4.24 -22.73
C ASP A 305 15.89 -3.05 -22.57
N THR A 306 14.73 -3.09 -23.24
CA THR A 306 13.68 -2.08 -23.06
C THR A 306 13.19 -2.03 -21.61
N ARG A 307 13.07 -3.17 -20.94
CA ARG A 307 12.69 -3.24 -19.51
C ARG A 307 13.74 -2.58 -18.62
N THR A 308 15.02 -2.85 -18.85
CA THR A 308 16.13 -2.25 -18.10
C THR A 308 16.15 -0.73 -18.25
N VAL A 309 15.95 -0.23 -19.45
CA VAL A 309 15.86 1.20 -19.72
C VAL A 309 14.63 1.83 -19.07
N ALA A 310 13.48 1.16 -19.11
CA ALA A 310 12.28 1.63 -18.43
C ALA A 310 12.50 1.73 -16.90
N ASP A 311 13.17 0.76 -16.29
CA ASP A 311 13.49 0.80 -14.85
C ASP A 311 14.47 1.93 -14.51
N ALA A 312 15.42 2.23 -15.39
CA ALA A 312 16.31 3.38 -15.24
C ALA A 312 15.55 4.71 -15.30
N CYS A 313 14.60 4.86 -16.24
CA CYS A 313 13.72 6.03 -16.32
C CYS A 313 12.86 6.15 -15.04
N ARG A 314 12.26 5.06 -14.58
CA ARG A 314 11.44 5.02 -13.38
C ARG A 314 12.22 5.46 -12.13
N SER A 315 13.46 5.04 -12.01
CA SER A 315 14.34 5.45 -10.90
C SER A 315 14.60 6.96 -10.86
N ARG A 316 14.62 7.63 -12.02
CA ARG A 316 14.81 9.09 -12.13
C ARG A 316 13.51 9.86 -11.87
N MET A 317 12.35 9.29 -12.18
CA MET A 317 11.05 9.89 -11.88
C MET A 317 10.70 9.85 -10.40
N ARG A 318 11.31 8.93 -9.64
CA ARG A 318 11.08 8.80 -8.20
C ARG A 318 11.49 10.10 -7.52
N ARG A 319 10.53 10.93 -7.11
CA ARG A 319 10.76 11.91 -6.05
C ARG A 319 11.23 11.10 -4.84
N LYS A 320 12.28 11.57 -4.14
CA LYS A 320 12.69 10.94 -2.87
C LYS A 320 11.42 10.68 -2.06
N PRO A 321 11.17 9.45 -1.60
CA PRO A 321 10.08 9.21 -0.67
C PRO A 321 10.25 10.21 0.48
N PRO A 322 9.15 10.71 1.07
CA PRO A 322 9.26 11.47 2.32
C PRO A 322 10.13 10.65 3.27
N PRO A 323 10.97 11.30 4.09
CA PRO A 323 11.91 10.60 4.96
C PRO A 323 11.15 9.51 5.73
N PHE A 324 11.77 8.34 5.81
CA PHE A 324 11.23 7.11 6.40
C PHE A 324 10.22 7.39 7.52
N LEU A 325 9.12 6.66 7.50
CA LEU A 325 8.01 6.73 8.45
C LEU A 325 8.41 6.64 9.93
N PHE A 326 9.65 6.26 10.20
CA PHE A 326 10.28 6.24 11.51
C PHE A 326 11.67 6.85 11.38
N PRO A 327 11.85 8.15 11.68
CA PRO A 327 13.19 8.72 11.71
C PRO A 327 14.08 7.93 12.68
N PRO A 328 15.34 7.66 12.32
CA PRO A 328 16.25 6.84 13.12
C PRO A 328 16.59 7.41 14.51
N GLU A 329 16.14 8.60 14.82
CA GLU A 329 16.44 9.33 16.06
C GLU A 329 15.20 9.75 16.87
N VAL A 330 14.17 8.94 16.94
CA VAL A 330 13.12 9.18 17.93
C VAL A 330 13.59 8.59 19.26
N PRO A 331 13.77 9.41 20.32
CA PRO A 331 14.14 8.88 21.62
C PRO A 331 13.10 7.86 22.09
N PRO A 332 13.50 6.82 22.84
CA PRO A 332 12.60 5.74 23.24
C PRO A 332 11.34 6.34 23.89
N VAL A 333 10.19 6.04 23.29
CA VAL A 333 8.90 6.50 23.78
C VAL A 333 8.62 5.75 25.07
N THR A 334 8.87 6.40 26.22
CA THR A 334 8.38 5.88 27.49
C THR A 334 6.85 5.86 27.43
N ALA A 335 6.22 4.76 27.81
CA ALA A 335 4.77 4.51 27.81
C ALA A 335 3.90 5.66 28.37
N ARG A 336 4.50 6.58 29.13
CA ARG A 336 3.86 7.77 29.73
C ARG A 336 3.37 8.83 28.73
N ARG A 337 3.87 8.90 27.51
CA ARG A 337 3.46 9.95 26.56
C ARG A 337 2.11 9.68 25.88
N TYR A 338 1.74 8.41 25.68
CA TYR A 338 0.47 8.08 25.05
C TYR A 338 -0.76 8.30 25.93
N HIS A 339 -0.61 8.20 27.27
CA HIS A 339 -1.71 8.55 28.20
C HIS A 339 -2.11 10.04 28.17
N ARG A 340 -1.21 10.96 27.74
CA ARG A 340 -1.52 12.39 27.69
C ARG A 340 -2.32 12.83 26.46
N VAL A 341 -2.18 12.12 25.32
CA VAL A 341 -2.95 12.45 24.11
C VAL A 341 -4.41 11.98 24.27
N ALA A 342 -4.63 10.82 24.87
CA ALA A 342 -5.98 10.31 25.16
C ALA A 342 -6.74 11.16 26.18
N ALA A 343 -6.06 11.89 27.08
CA ALA A 343 -6.69 12.74 28.10
C ALA A 343 -7.04 14.16 27.60
N ARG A 344 -6.46 14.62 26.47
CA ARG A 344 -6.75 15.97 25.93
C ARG A 344 -7.92 16.02 24.95
N SER A 345 -8.45 14.90 24.48
CA SER A 345 -9.63 14.86 23.63
C SER A 345 -10.96 14.69 24.38
N ARG A 346 -10.94 14.80 25.72
CA ARG A 346 -12.14 14.79 26.58
C ARG A 346 -12.45 16.14 27.25
N ARG A 347 -12.00 17.25 26.65
CA ARG A 347 -12.49 18.58 27.05
C ARG A 347 -12.99 19.35 25.84
#